data_05410d61dd6fa019a5834fa57da3e7fa
#
_entry.id   05410d61dd6fa019a5834fa57da3e7fa
#
_cell.length_a   1.000
_cell.length_b   1.000
_cell.length_c   1.000
_cell.angle_alpha   90.00
_cell.angle_beta   90.00
_cell.angle_gamma   90.00
#
_symmetry.space_group_name_H-M   'P 1'
#
loop_
_entity.id
_entity.type
_entity.pdbx_description
1 polymer ?
#
loop_
_entity_poly.entity_id
_entity_poly.type
_entity_poly.pdbx_seq_one_letter_code
_entity_poly.pdbx_strand_id
1 'polypeptide(L)'
;MTGLTRFRESVLFRNPIALRAGLLFMASVLAAFILPGVLPFPRSAEALTLCYPVVGPVQRFNADLSGAALGRTRAHENVHAAQCRRDGAIWHFVRGASPTKRLAAEAEAYCAEASYGVLHGGTARLEYPRIQDELREIPWFRRVTSAALHKSLSLQCPLIAAAAAREEAAWQVRIHRSL
;
A
#
# COMPACT_ATOMS: atom_id res chain seq x y z
N MET A 1 4.90 -18.96 61.77
CA MET A 1 4.23 -18.86 60.44
C MET A 1 3.85 -17.42 60.21
N THR A 2 4.69 -16.62 59.58
CA THR A 2 4.34 -15.32 58.97
C THR A 2 5.51 -14.90 58.09
N GLY A 3 5.58 -15.47 56.93
CA GLY A 3 6.49 -15.07 55.88
C GLY A 3 5.67 -14.60 54.67
N LEU A 4 5.12 -13.40 54.73
CA LEU A 4 4.42 -12.79 53.60
C LEU A 4 5.18 -11.57 53.11
N THR A 5 5.99 -11.80 52.09
CA THR A 5 6.08 -10.98 50.87
C THR A 5 6.23 -9.49 51.06
N ARG A 6 7.47 -9.04 51.33
CA ARG A 6 7.89 -7.73 50.83
C ARG A 6 7.90 -7.82 49.29
N PHE A 7 6.81 -7.41 48.70
CA PHE A 7 6.80 -7.05 47.29
C PHE A 7 7.85 -5.93 47.14
N ARG A 8 8.97 -6.28 46.54
CA ARG A 8 10.03 -5.35 46.19
C ARG A 8 9.40 -4.30 45.30
N GLU A 9 9.12 -3.12 45.82
CA GLU A 9 8.82 -1.93 45.00
C GLU A 9 9.91 -1.86 43.97
N SER A 10 9.51 -2.03 42.71
CA SER A 10 10.42 -2.18 41.60
C SER A 10 11.32 -0.95 41.52
N VAL A 11 12.63 -1.18 41.46
CA VAL A 11 13.72 -0.18 41.41
C VAL A 11 13.46 0.89 40.33
N LEU A 12 12.63 0.60 39.34
CA LEU A 12 12.18 1.50 38.27
C LEU A 12 11.48 2.78 38.78
N PHE A 13 10.70 2.70 39.87
CA PHE A 13 10.00 3.90 40.39
C PHE A 13 10.86 4.78 41.30
N ARG A 14 12.02 4.31 41.73
CA ARG A 14 12.95 5.10 42.59
C ARG A 14 13.95 5.92 41.78
N ASN A 15 14.12 5.66 40.48
CA ASN A 15 15.06 6.42 39.67
C ASN A 15 14.30 7.43 38.81
N PRO A 16 14.35 8.73 39.15
CA PRO A 16 13.63 9.76 38.38
C PRO A 16 14.08 9.87 36.93
N ILE A 17 15.32 9.45 36.62
CA ILE A 17 15.84 9.41 35.24
C ILE A 17 15.19 8.27 34.47
N ALA A 18 15.07 7.08 35.06
CA ALA A 18 14.42 5.93 34.41
C ALA A 18 12.92 6.19 34.19
N LEU A 19 12.24 6.85 35.13
CA LEU A 19 10.84 7.25 34.96
C LEU A 19 10.67 8.26 33.84
N ARG A 20 11.53 9.29 33.77
CA ARG A 20 11.50 10.29 32.69
C ARG A 20 11.80 9.66 31.32
N ALA A 21 12.80 8.78 31.26
CA ALA A 21 13.12 8.06 30.02
C ALA A 21 11.94 7.17 29.57
N GLY A 22 11.29 6.48 30.49
CA GLY A 22 10.10 5.67 30.22
C GLY A 22 8.92 6.51 29.72
N LEU A 23 8.67 7.67 30.35
CA LEU A 23 7.61 8.59 29.93
C LEU A 23 7.90 9.21 28.56
N LEU A 24 9.15 9.61 28.29
CA LEU A 24 9.56 10.12 26.97
C LEU A 24 9.44 9.04 25.90
N PHE A 25 9.82 7.81 26.20
CA PHE A 25 9.65 6.68 25.27
C PHE A 25 8.16 6.44 24.97
N MET A 26 7.31 6.37 25.99
CA MET A 26 5.86 6.20 25.82
C MET A 26 5.23 7.37 25.07
N ALA A 27 5.65 8.61 25.35
CA ALA A 27 5.17 9.79 24.62
C ALA A 27 5.62 9.76 23.16
N SER A 28 6.86 9.33 22.86
CA SER A 28 7.37 9.17 21.51
C SER A 28 6.63 8.08 20.74
N VAL A 29 6.35 6.95 21.39
CA VAL A 29 5.55 5.86 20.82
C VAL A 29 4.13 6.36 20.55
N LEU A 30 3.48 7.03 21.51
CA LEU A 30 2.13 7.59 21.33
C LEU A 30 2.10 8.65 20.22
N ALA A 31 3.11 9.53 20.17
CA ALA A 31 3.25 10.51 19.09
C ALA A 31 3.41 9.84 17.72
N ALA A 32 4.21 8.77 17.62
CA ALA A 32 4.36 8.01 16.37
C ALA A 32 3.04 7.36 15.89
N PHE A 33 2.09 7.10 16.80
CA PHE A 33 0.76 6.59 16.46
C PHE A 33 -0.24 7.68 16.09
N ILE A 34 -0.14 8.85 16.71
CA ILE A 34 -1.11 9.94 16.53
C ILE A 34 -0.69 10.89 15.41
N LEU A 35 0.60 11.25 15.33
CA LEU A 35 1.13 12.22 14.38
C LEU A 35 0.84 11.92 12.91
N PRO A 36 0.95 10.66 12.41
CA PRO A 36 0.62 10.40 11.01
C PRO A 36 -0.82 10.72 10.62
N GLY A 37 -1.77 10.62 11.58
CA GLY A 37 -3.17 11.02 11.36
C GLY A 37 -3.38 12.53 11.31
N VAL A 38 -2.45 13.30 11.90
CA VAL A 38 -2.50 14.77 12.00
C VAL A 38 -1.59 15.43 10.95
N LEU A 39 -0.60 14.70 10.42
CA LEU A 39 0.30 15.24 9.40
C LEU A 39 -0.49 15.68 8.16
N PRO A 40 -0.12 16.81 7.55
CA PRO A 40 -0.76 17.26 6.32
C PRO A 40 -0.60 16.19 5.24
N PHE A 41 -1.69 15.94 4.53
CA PHE A 41 -1.70 15.03 3.39
C PHE A 41 -0.72 15.56 2.33
N PRO A 42 0.20 14.74 1.79
CA PRO A 42 1.11 15.20 0.73
C PRO A 42 0.29 15.69 -0.46
N ARG A 43 0.47 16.94 -0.88
CA ARG A 43 -0.28 17.52 -2.02
C ARG A 43 -0.10 16.78 -3.33
N SER A 44 1.00 16.06 -3.47
CA SER A 44 1.31 15.23 -4.65
C SER A 44 0.72 13.82 -4.61
N ALA A 45 0.14 13.41 -3.48
CA ALA A 45 -0.45 12.08 -3.36
C ALA A 45 -1.94 12.14 -3.67
N GLU A 46 -2.44 11.20 -4.45
CA GLU A 46 -3.87 11.02 -4.71
C GLU A 46 -4.57 10.38 -3.52
N ALA A 47 -3.93 9.39 -2.91
CA ALA A 47 -4.41 8.74 -1.71
C ALA A 47 -3.27 8.15 -0.88
N LEU A 48 -3.58 7.69 0.31
CA LEU A 48 -2.64 7.04 1.21
C LEU A 48 -3.39 6.13 2.18
N THR A 49 -2.97 4.88 2.26
CA THR A 49 -3.39 3.94 3.31
C THR A 49 -2.30 3.81 4.37
N LEU A 50 -2.63 4.18 5.59
CA LEU A 50 -1.79 4.03 6.77
C LEU A 50 -2.24 2.82 7.58
N CYS A 51 -1.30 1.96 7.95
CA CYS A 51 -1.56 0.75 8.72
C CYS A 51 -1.17 0.94 10.18
N TYR A 52 -2.13 1.09 11.05
CA TYR A 52 -1.89 1.27 12.48
C TYR A 52 -2.02 -0.04 13.26
N PRO A 53 -1.18 -0.29 14.29
CA PRO A 53 -1.21 -1.54 15.03
C PRO A 53 -2.53 -1.84 15.75
N VAL A 54 -3.21 -0.81 16.24
CA VAL A 54 -4.43 -0.96 17.06
C VAL A 54 -5.70 -0.65 16.26
N VAL A 55 -5.64 0.41 15.45
CA VAL A 55 -6.82 0.91 14.72
C VAL A 55 -7.00 0.19 13.37
N GLY A 56 -5.92 -0.41 12.86
CA GLY A 56 -5.91 -1.01 11.53
C GLY A 56 -5.68 -0.01 10.40
N PRO A 57 -6.18 -0.27 9.20
CA PRO A 57 -5.98 0.60 8.04
C PRO A 57 -6.82 1.88 8.14
N VAL A 58 -6.18 3.02 7.93
CA VAL A 58 -6.82 4.33 7.78
C VAL A 58 -6.51 4.85 6.40
N GLN A 59 -7.54 5.12 5.61
CA GLN A 59 -7.42 5.64 4.24
C GLN A 59 -7.68 7.14 4.22
N ARG A 60 -6.87 7.86 3.47
CA ARG A 60 -7.03 9.29 3.18
C ARG A 60 -6.99 9.49 1.68
N PHE A 61 -7.89 10.30 1.16
CA PHE A 61 -8.00 10.62 -0.27
C PHE A 61 -7.84 12.12 -0.46
N ASN A 62 -7.24 12.51 -1.58
CA ASN A 62 -7.23 13.91 -2.00
C ASN A 62 -8.67 14.36 -2.28
N ALA A 63 -9.04 15.54 -1.75
CA ALA A 63 -10.38 16.09 -1.91
C ALA A 63 -10.74 16.44 -3.36
N ASP A 64 -9.72 16.64 -4.20
CA ASP A 64 -9.92 16.99 -5.61
C ASP A 64 -10.25 15.77 -6.49
N LEU A 65 -10.08 14.54 -5.94
CA LEU A 65 -10.43 13.32 -6.67
C LEU A 65 -11.94 13.15 -6.78
N SER A 66 -12.42 12.90 -7.98
CA SER A 66 -13.83 12.66 -8.26
C SER A 66 -14.05 11.62 -9.36
N GLY A 67 -15.28 11.15 -9.49
CA GLY A 67 -15.69 10.24 -10.56
C GLY A 67 -14.83 8.98 -10.69
N ALA A 68 -14.40 8.67 -11.90
CA ALA A 68 -13.63 7.47 -12.22
C ALA A 68 -12.25 7.47 -11.54
N ALA A 69 -11.60 8.63 -11.40
CA ALA A 69 -10.30 8.74 -10.74
C ALA A 69 -10.43 8.31 -9.26
N LEU A 70 -11.40 8.85 -8.54
CA LEU A 70 -11.66 8.46 -7.15
C LEU A 70 -11.98 6.96 -7.04
N GLY A 71 -12.75 6.41 -7.99
CA GLY A 71 -13.11 4.99 -8.00
C GLY A 71 -11.89 4.08 -8.17
N ARG A 72 -10.97 4.41 -9.09
CA ARG A 72 -9.72 3.70 -9.32
C ARG A 72 -8.82 3.76 -8.08
N THR A 73 -8.58 4.97 -7.58
CA THR A 73 -7.75 5.18 -6.39
C THR A 73 -8.33 4.45 -5.18
N ARG A 74 -9.66 4.42 -4.99
CA ARG A 74 -10.29 3.62 -3.94
C ARG A 74 -10.07 2.13 -4.11
N ALA A 75 -10.15 1.61 -5.34
CA ALA A 75 -9.88 0.20 -5.61
C ALA A 75 -8.45 -0.16 -5.22
N HIS A 76 -7.47 0.68 -5.56
CA HIS A 76 -6.07 0.57 -5.18
C HIS A 76 -5.88 0.57 -3.65
N GLU A 77 -6.37 1.60 -2.97
CA GLU A 77 -6.19 1.77 -1.53
C GLU A 77 -6.92 0.70 -0.71
N ASN A 78 -8.04 0.16 -1.21
CA ASN A 78 -8.75 -0.95 -0.58
C ASN A 78 -7.89 -2.23 -0.52
N VAL A 79 -7.03 -2.46 -1.51
CA VAL A 79 -6.06 -3.56 -1.47
C VAL A 79 -5.05 -3.34 -0.37
N HIS A 80 -4.48 -2.12 -0.25
CA HIS A 80 -3.57 -1.81 0.85
C HIS A 80 -4.23 -1.96 2.22
N ALA A 81 -5.48 -1.58 2.34
CA ALA A 81 -6.25 -1.80 3.57
C ALA A 81 -6.48 -3.30 3.85
N ALA A 82 -6.72 -4.12 2.83
CA ALA A 82 -6.83 -5.57 2.96
C ALA A 82 -5.48 -6.20 3.33
N GLN A 83 -4.38 -5.75 2.72
CA GLN A 83 -3.02 -6.17 3.05
C GLN A 83 -2.68 -5.82 4.52
N CYS A 84 -3.03 -4.62 4.97
CA CYS A 84 -2.86 -4.20 6.36
C CYS A 84 -3.61 -5.11 7.34
N ARG A 85 -4.87 -5.45 7.05
CA ARG A 85 -5.66 -6.38 7.88
C ARG A 85 -5.09 -7.79 7.89
N ARG A 86 -4.65 -8.29 6.72
CA ARG A 86 -4.09 -9.64 6.56
C ARG A 86 -2.77 -9.81 7.29
N ASP A 87 -1.88 -8.82 7.17
CA ASP A 87 -0.50 -8.93 7.62
C ASP A 87 -0.27 -8.30 9.01
N GLY A 88 -1.15 -7.40 9.43
CA GLY A 88 -0.94 -6.54 10.60
C GLY A 88 0.08 -5.43 10.33
N ALA A 89 0.07 -4.39 11.16
CA ALA A 89 0.88 -3.19 10.92
C ALA A 89 2.39 -3.44 10.89
N ILE A 90 2.89 -4.30 11.76
CA ILE A 90 4.33 -4.60 11.84
C ILE A 90 4.79 -5.30 10.55
N TRP A 91 4.06 -6.33 10.10
CA TRP A 91 4.41 -7.06 8.88
C TRP A 91 4.19 -6.22 7.62
N HIS A 92 3.20 -5.35 7.62
CA HIS A 92 2.99 -4.38 6.54
C HIS A 92 4.20 -3.46 6.40
N PHE A 93 4.73 -2.93 7.53
CA PHE A 93 5.96 -2.14 7.54
C PHE A 93 7.19 -2.93 7.09
N VAL A 94 7.40 -4.14 7.63
CA VAL A 94 8.54 -5.03 7.25
C VAL A 94 8.48 -5.42 5.77
N ARG A 95 7.28 -5.67 5.25
CA ARG A 95 7.08 -5.92 3.82
C ARG A 95 7.50 -4.71 2.99
N GLY A 96 7.14 -3.51 3.40
CA GLY A 96 7.53 -2.27 2.76
C GLY A 96 9.05 -2.04 2.70
N ALA A 97 9.81 -2.62 3.62
CA ALA A 97 11.26 -2.56 3.61
C ALA A 97 11.93 -3.48 2.56
N SER A 98 11.22 -4.49 2.04
CA SER A 98 11.72 -5.38 0.98
C SER A 98 11.23 -4.90 -0.39
N PRO A 99 12.12 -4.49 -1.32
CA PRO A 99 11.70 -4.01 -2.65
C PRO A 99 10.83 -5.00 -3.42
N THR A 100 11.16 -6.30 -3.36
CA THR A 100 10.39 -7.35 -4.06
C THR A 100 8.99 -7.53 -3.47
N LYS A 101 8.88 -7.55 -2.14
CA LYS A 101 7.59 -7.68 -1.46
C LYS A 101 6.73 -6.43 -1.65
N ARG A 102 7.37 -5.25 -1.63
CA ARG A 102 6.70 -3.99 -1.95
C ARG A 102 6.17 -3.99 -3.38
N LEU A 103 7.00 -4.41 -4.35
CA LEU A 103 6.57 -4.51 -5.74
C LEU A 103 5.36 -5.44 -5.90
N ALA A 104 5.35 -6.60 -5.25
CA ALA A 104 4.22 -7.51 -5.29
C ALA A 104 2.95 -6.89 -4.68
N ALA A 105 3.08 -6.15 -3.58
CA ALA A 105 1.96 -5.47 -2.92
C ALA A 105 1.38 -4.35 -3.78
N GLU A 106 2.24 -3.54 -4.40
CA GLU A 106 1.80 -2.49 -5.33
C GLU A 106 1.18 -3.10 -6.60
N ALA A 107 1.78 -4.16 -7.16
CA ALA A 107 1.20 -4.85 -8.33
C ALA A 107 -0.20 -5.40 -8.04
N GLU A 108 -0.45 -5.93 -6.83
CA GLU A 108 -1.79 -6.36 -6.38
C GLU A 108 -2.77 -5.16 -6.35
N ALA A 109 -2.35 -4.01 -5.85
CA ALA A 109 -3.17 -2.81 -5.76
C ALA A 109 -3.47 -2.21 -7.14
N TYR A 110 -2.47 -2.09 -8.00
CA TYR A 110 -2.65 -1.64 -9.40
C TYR A 110 -3.49 -2.61 -10.22
N CYS A 111 -3.47 -3.90 -9.90
CA CYS A 111 -4.36 -4.88 -10.51
C CYS A 111 -5.84 -4.57 -10.21
N ALA A 112 -6.16 -4.26 -8.97
CA ALA A 112 -7.53 -3.88 -8.60
C ALA A 112 -7.96 -2.57 -9.28
N GLU A 113 -7.05 -1.62 -9.40
CA GLU A 113 -7.27 -0.37 -10.10
C GLU A 113 -7.56 -0.58 -11.59
N ALA A 114 -6.74 -1.38 -12.28
CA ALA A 114 -6.96 -1.73 -13.69
C ALA A 114 -8.28 -2.50 -13.90
N SER A 115 -8.59 -3.43 -12.97
CA SER A 115 -9.85 -4.17 -12.99
C SER A 115 -11.05 -3.23 -12.84
N TYR A 116 -10.97 -2.25 -11.96
CA TYR A 116 -11.98 -1.19 -11.82
C TYR A 116 -12.14 -0.43 -13.16
N GLY A 117 -11.02 -0.03 -13.78
CA GLY A 117 -11.04 0.67 -15.06
C GLY A 117 -11.76 -0.14 -16.15
N VAL A 118 -11.43 -1.42 -16.29
CA VAL A 118 -12.08 -2.32 -17.27
C VAL A 118 -13.58 -2.48 -17.01
N LEU A 119 -13.97 -2.67 -15.75
CA LEU A 119 -15.38 -2.81 -15.36
C LEU A 119 -16.21 -1.53 -15.59
N HIS A 120 -15.57 -0.37 -15.71
CA HIS A 120 -16.22 0.93 -15.93
C HIS A 120 -15.99 1.48 -17.36
N GLY A 121 -15.80 0.59 -18.31
CA GLY A 121 -15.76 0.93 -19.73
C GLY A 121 -14.37 1.12 -20.34
N GLY A 122 -13.31 0.93 -19.58
CA GLY A 122 -11.94 0.83 -20.11
C GLY A 122 -11.69 -0.51 -20.81
N THR A 123 -10.56 -0.61 -21.48
CA THR A 123 -10.09 -1.86 -22.11
C THR A 123 -8.83 -2.35 -21.43
N ALA A 124 -8.65 -3.66 -21.33
CA ALA A 124 -7.45 -4.25 -20.70
C ALA A 124 -6.18 -3.85 -21.48
N ARG A 125 -6.28 -3.67 -22.79
CA ARG A 125 -5.20 -3.21 -23.67
C ARG A 125 -4.67 -1.82 -23.29
N LEU A 126 -5.50 -0.94 -22.77
CA LEU A 126 -5.11 0.40 -22.32
C LEU A 126 -4.72 0.41 -20.84
N GLU A 127 -5.46 -0.29 -20.01
CA GLU A 127 -5.25 -0.30 -18.55
C GLU A 127 -3.94 -1.01 -18.16
N TYR A 128 -3.59 -2.12 -18.83
CA TYR A 128 -2.41 -2.89 -18.43
C TYR A 128 -1.08 -2.16 -18.68
N PRO A 129 -0.82 -1.53 -19.86
CA PRO A 129 0.35 -0.68 -20.04
C PRO A 129 0.36 0.53 -19.08
N ARG A 130 -0.80 1.17 -18.87
CA ARG A 130 -0.91 2.31 -17.95
C ARG A 130 -0.38 1.97 -16.56
N ILE A 131 -0.84 0.87 -15.94
CA ILE A 131 -0.36 0.47 -14.61
C ILE A 131 1.11 0.06 -14.62
N GLN A 132 1.65 -0.42 -15.75
CA GLN A 132 3.09 -0.67 -15.85
C GLN A 132 3.89 0.63 -15.82
N ASP A 133 3.42 1.67 -16.47
CA ASP A 133 4.09 2.97 -16.51
C ASP A 133 4.00 3.67 -15.15
N GLU A 134 2.84 3.66 -14.51
CA GLU A 134 2.65 4.22 -13.16
C GLU A 134 3.56 3.53 -12.12
N LEU A 135 3.69 2.19 -12.16
CA LEU A 135 4.63 1.48 -11.30
C LEU A 135 6.09 1.91 -11.54
N ARG A 136 6.48 2.24 -12.78
CA ARG A 136 7.83 2.73 -13.08
C ARG A 136 8.09 4.13 -12.52
N GLU A 137 7.06 4.96 -12.42
CA GLU A 137 7.18 6.31 -11.88
C GLU A 137 7.43 6.32 -10.37
N ILE A 138 7.06 5.26 -9.66
CA ILE A 138 7.32 5.12 -8.23
C ILE A 138 8.84 5.12 -7.99
N PRO A 139 9.38 6.06 -7.20
CA PRO A 139 10.82 6.23 -7.02
C PRO A 139 11.56 4.95 -6.59
N TRP A 140 10.91 4.10 -5.81
CA TRP A 140 11.46 2.84 -5.31
C TRP A 140 11.65 1.79 -6.41
N PHE A 141 10.90 1.89 -7.54
CA PHE A 141 10.92 0.90 -8.62
C PHE A 141 11.68 1.37 -9.86
N ARG A 142 12.24 2.57 -9.87
CA ARG A 142 13.05 3.09 -11.00
C ARG A 142 14.21 2.19 -11.42
N ARG A 143 14.71 1.35 -10.50
CA ARG A 143 15.79 0.39 -10.77
C ARG A 143 15.29 -1.02 -11.08
N VAL A 144 13.98 -1.24 -11.02
CA VAL A 144 13.37 -2.54 -11.35
C VAL A 144 13.28 -2.66 -12.86
N THR A 145 13.72 -3.79 -13.40
CA THR A 145 13.66 -4.04 -14.85
C THR A 145 12.20 -4.18 -15.32
N SER A 146 11.93 -3.78 -16.57
CA SER A 146 10.61 -3.96 -17.19
C SER A 146 10.12 -5.40 -17.12
N ALA A 147 11.02 -6.36 -17.29
CA ALA A 147 10.70 -7.78 -17.19
C ALA A 147 10.22 -8.19 -15.79
N ALA A 148 10.86 -7.66 -14.73
CA ALA A 148 10.47 -7.93 -13.34
C ALA A 148 9.13 -7.27 -12.99
N LEU A 149 8.86 -6.04 -13.47
CA LEU A 149 7.56 -5.37 -13.35
C LEU A 149 6.47 -6.17 -14.05
N HIS A 150 6.69 -6.53 -15.32
CA HIS A 150 5.74 -7.33 -16.09
C HIS A 150 5.45 -8.67 -15.41
N LYS A 151 6.49 -9.37 -14.95
CA LYS A 151 6.34 -10.64 -14.21
C LYS A 151 5.50 -10.46 -12.95
N SER A 152 5.77 -9.41 -12.15
CA SER A 152 4.99 -9.15 -10.93
C SER A 152 3.53 -8.86 -11.24
N LEU A 153 3.25 -8.01 -12.22
CA LEU A 153 1.88 -7.71 -12.66
C LEU A 153 1.17 -8.95 -13.23
N SER A 154 1.83 -9.74 -14.07
CA SER A 154 1.22 -10.94 -14.64
C SER A 154 0.85 -11.98 -13.57
N LEU A 155 1.62 -12.06 -12.50
CA LEU A 155 1.32 -12.92 -11.36
C LEU A 155 0.12 -12.42 -10.54
N GLN A 156 0.01 -11.12 -10.36
CA GLN A 156 -1.08 -10.50 -9.57
C GLN A 156 -2.34 -10.26 -10.40
N CYS A 157 -2.18 -10.01 -11.71
CA CYS A 157 -3.25 -9.69 -12.65
C CYS A 157 -3.37 -10.68 -13.82
N PRO A 158 -3.43 -11.99 -13.63
CA PRO A 158 -3.37 -12.93 -14.75
C PRO A 158 -4.53 -12.72 -15.75
N LEU A 159 -5.71 -12.38 -15.27
CA LEU A 159 -6.88 -12.15 -16.13
C LEU A 159 -6.76 -10.88 -16.96
N ILE A 160 -6.31 -9.77 -16.35
CA ILE A 160 -6.11 -8.50 -17.04
C ILE A 160 -4.96 -8.61 -18.06
N ALA A 161 -3.84 -9.23 -17.67
CA ALA A 161 -2.71 -9.46 -18.58
C ALA A 161 -3.12 -10.30 -19.80
N ALA A 162 -3.86 -11.38 -19.58
CA ALA A 162 -4.35 -12.24 -20.66
C ALA A 162 -5.39 -11.51 -21.54
N ALA A 163 -6.27 -10.70 -20.95
CA ALA A 163 -7.23 -9.88 -21.70
C ALA A 163 -6.51 -8.84 -22.55
N ALA A 164 -5.53 -8.12 -22.00
CA ALA A 164 -4.74 -7.13 -22.72
C ALA A 164 -4.02 -7.74 -23.92
N ALA A 165 -3.39 -8.91 -23.76
CA ALA A 165 -2.73 -9.62 -24.85
C ALA A 165 -3.70 -10.01 -25.97
N ARG A 166 -4.90 -10.51 -25.63
CA ARG A 166 -5.94 -10.86 -26.62
C ARG A 166 -6.47 -9.63 -27.37
N GLU A 167 -6.74 -8.55 -26.66
CA GLU A 167 -7.23 -7.30 -27.25
C GLU A 167 -6.19 -6.67 -28.16
N GLU A 168 -4.91 -6.70 -27.77
CA GLU A 168 -3.81 -6.23 -28.63
C GLU A 168 -3.68 -7.05 -29.89
N ALA A 169 -3.71 -8.38 -29.81
CA ALA A 169 -3.67 -9.26 -31.01
C ALA A 169 -4.84 -8.97 -31.95
N ALA A 170 -6.05 -8.81 -31.41
CA ALA A 170 -7.23 -8.48 -32.20
C ALA A 170 -7.15 -7.08 -32.86
N TRP A 171 -6.53 -6.13 -32.17
CA TRP A 171 -6.26 -4.80 -32.70
C TRP A 171 -5.28 -4.83 -33.86
N GLN A 172 -4.17 -5.54 -33.74
CA GLN A 172 -3.17 -5.70 -34.82
C GLN A 172 -3.77 -6.32 -36.08
N VAL A 173 -4.59 -7.36 -35.93
CA VAL A 173 -5.29 -7.98 -37.06
C VAL A 173 -6.22 -6.99 -37.78
N ARG A 174 -6.91 -6.12 -37.05
CA ARG A 174 -7.79 -5.10 -37.62
C ARG A 174 -7.02 -4.06 -38.43
N ILE A 175 -5.90 -3.56 -37.90
CA ILE A 175 -5.05 -2.59 -38.63
C ILE A 175 -4.54 -3.18 -39.91
N HIS A 176 -4.01 -4.41 -39.92
CA HIS A 176 -3.48 -5.04 -41.10
C HIS A 176 -4.54 -5.33 -42.18
N ARG A 177 -5.82 -5.42 -41.84
CA ARG A 177 -6.93 -5.57 -42.80
C ARG A 177 -7.42 -4.25 -43.38
N SER A 178 -7.09 -3.13 -42.78
CA SER A 178 -7.51 -1.79 -43.19
C SER A 178 -6.47 -1.05 -44.05
N LEU A 179 -5.27 -1.62 -44.17
CA LEU A 179 -4.20 -1.19 -45.07
C LEU A 179 -4.21 -1.99 -46.36
#